data_e4bf2f5a8b7f1d551c455a29935814b3
#
_entry.id   e4bf2f5a8b7f1d551c455a29935814b3
#
_cell.length_a   1.000
_cell.length_b   1.000
_cell.length_c   1.000
_cell.angle_alpha   90.00
_cell.angle_beta   90.00
_cell.angle_gamma   90.00
#
_symmetry.space_group_name_H-M   'P 1'
#
loop_
_entity.id
_entity.type
_entity.pdbx_description
1 polymer ?
#
loop_
_entity_poly.entity_id
_entity_poly.type
_entity_poly.pdbx_seq_one_letter_code
_entity_poly.pdbx_strand_id
1 'polypeptide(L)'
;GNLGILRALINDIRPEHQSKIMRLVDKKDDKGLEEFLDTINAPDDMRGKLFRLIGLRGENAIHEARELVGDIDSITQFKALLDLLDVYGLEYQVDFGIARGLDYYTGMVFEIYCEGLGAQNQVCGGGSYRLAALFGGEDTPSTGYAIGFDRIMEICEAKPVPAKRIVVVSFEDTRKEAIVIANKLREHIDTYLDVMGRKFKDQIAYANT
;
A
#
# COMPACT_ATOMS: atom_id res chain seq x y z
N GLY A 1 4.97 -0.17 0.93
CA GLY A 1 5.67 -1.17 0.12
C GLY A 1 4.85 -1.72 -1.03
N ASN A 2 5.45 -2.63 -1.80
CA ASN A 2 4.75 -3.27 -2.91
C ASN A 2 5.15 -4.75 -3.03
N LEU A 3 4.20 -5.64 -2.81
CA LEU A 3 4.43 -7.10 -2.84
C LEU A 3 4.68 -7.65 -4.26
N GLY A 4 4.20 -6.98 -5.30
CA GLY A 4 4.49 -7.36 -6.68
C GLY A 4 5.99 -7.26 -7.00
N ILE A 5 6.66 -6.25 -6.44
CA ILE A 5 8.12 -6.09 -6.59
C ILE A 5 8.87 -7.19 -5.85
N LEU A 6 8.47 -7.50 -4.62
CA LEU A 6 9.07 -8.59 -3.85
C LEU A 6 8.85 -9.96 -4.51
N ARG A 7 7.62 -10.23 -4.99
CA ARG A 7 7.29 -11.47 -5.71
C ARG A 7 8.06 -11.62 -7.02
N ALA A 8 8.31 -10.54 -7.77
CA ALA A 8 9.10 -10.60 -8.98
C ALA A 8 10.51 -11.17 -8.74
N LEU A 9 11.09 -10.84 -7.58
CA LEU A 9 12.43 -11.33 -7.21
C LEU A 9 12.46 -12.82 -6.87
N ILE A 10 11.37 -13.35 -6.32
CA ILE A 10 11.27 -14.76 -5.89
C ILE A 10 10.40 -15.60 -6.84
N ASN A 11 10.10 -15.10 -8.03
CA ASN A 11 9.15 -15.73 -8.98
C ASN A 11 9.57 -17.14 -9.40
N ASP A 12 10.88 -17.42 -9.48
CA ASP A 12 11.41 -18.73 -9.85
C ASP A 12 11.40 -19.74 -8.69
N ILE A 13 11.03 -19.30 -7.49
CA ILE A 13 10.87 -20.15 -6.31
C ILE A 13 9.47 -20.80 -6.34
N ARG A 14 9.36 -22.06 -5.89
CA ARG A 14 8.09 -22.77 -5.81
C ARG A 14 7.06 -22.00 -4.97
N PRO A 15 5.77 -21.96 -5.38
CA PRO A 15 4.74 -21.13 -4.72
C PRO A 15 4.61 -21.35 -3.20
N GLU A 16 4.72 -22.60 -2.74
CA GLU A 16 4.69 -22.92 -1.30
C GLU A 16 5.85 -22.31 -0.52
N HIS A 17 7.02 -22.16 -1.16
CA HIS A 17 8.20 -21.52 -0.58
C HIS A 17 8.09 -19.99 -0.61
N GLN A 18 7.47 -19.43 -1.69
CA GLN A 18 7.22 -17.98 -1.76
C GLN A 18 6.37 -17.50 -0.58
N SER A 19 5.27 -18.19 -0.27
CA SER A 19 4.40 -17.86 0.88
C SER A 19 5.18 -17.89 2.20
N LYS A 20 6.11 -18.83 2.37
CA LYS A 20 6.94 -18.89 3.59
C LYS A 20 7.95 -17.73 3.66
N ILE A 21 8.59 -17.40 2.54
CA ILE A 21 9.48 -16.23 2.44
C ILE A 21 8.71 -14.96 2.84
N MET A 22 7.54 -14.72 2.23
CA MET A 22 6.70 -13.55 2.52
C MET A 22 6.35 -13.44 4.01
N ARG A 23 6.01 -14.55 4.67
CA ARG A 23 5.70 -14.57 6.12
C ARG A 23 6.91 -14.29 7.00
N LEU A 24 8.11 -14.74 6.61
CA LEU A 24 9.34 -14.46 7.34
C LEU A 24 9.73 -12.98 7.21
N VAL A 25 9.59 -12.40 6.02
CA VAL A 25 9.77 -10.96 5.79
C VAL A 25 8.79 -10.14 6.62
N ASP A 26 7.51 -10.49 6.63
CA ASP A 26 6.48 -9.82 7.43
C ASP A 26 6.79 -9.82 8.94
N LYS A 27 7.32 -10.95 9.44
CA LYS A 27 7.73 -11.08 10.84
C LYS A 27 9.06 -10.39 11.15
N LYS A 28 9.76 -9.87 10.15
CA LYS A 28 11.13 -9.34 10.27
C LYS A 28 12.10 -10.37 10.88
N ASP A 29 11.88 -11.64 10.54
CA ASP A 29 12.69 -12.78 11.00
C ASP A 29 13.80 -13.06 9.97
N ASP A 30 14.79 -12.19 9.93
CA ASP A 30 15.91 -12.27 8.97
C ASP A 30 16.70 -13.58 9.15
N LYS A 31 16.88 -14.04 10.40
CA LYS A 31 17.57 -15.29 10.68
C LYS A 31 16.79 -16.50 10.18
N GLY A 32 15.49 -16.57 10.46
CA GLY A 32 14.62 -17.62 9.95
C GLY A 32 14.51 -17.61 8.43
N LEU A 33 14.56 -16.41 7.81
CA LEU A 33 14.60 -16.26 6.37
C LEU A 33 15.89 -16.83 5.77
N GLU A 34 17.04 -16.52 6.34
CA GLU A 34 18.34 -17.04 5.90
C GLU A 34 18.39 -18.56 6.00
N GLU A 35 18.04 -19.14 7.16
CA GLU A 35 17.99 -20.59 7.39
C GLU A 35 17.02 -21.30 6.41
N PHE A 36 15.89 -20.65 6.11
CA PHE A 36 14.93 -21.20 5.15
C PHE A 36 15.48 -21.19 3.72
N LEU A 37 16.10 -20.08 3.30
CA LEU A 37 16.72 -19.98 1.97
C LEU A 37 17.84 -21.01 1.78
N ASP A 38 18.61 -21.33 2.84
CA ASP A 38 19.58 -22.44 2.84
C ASP A 38 18.88 -23.79 2.62
N THR A 39 17.81 -24.05 3.36
CA THR A 39 17.05 -25.32 3.27
C THR A 39 16.54 -25.59 1.86
N ILE A 40 16.15 -24.55 1.12
CA ILE A 40 15.64 -24.70 -0.26
C ILE A 40 16.73 -24.57 -1.33
N ASN A 41 18.00 -24.41 -0.94
CA ASN A 41 19.14 -24.13 -1.83
C ASN A 41 18.86 -22.95 -2.77
N ALA A 42 18.36 -21.86 -2.23
CA ALA A 42 18.07 -20.65 -3.01
C ALA A 42 19.36 -20.05 -3.62
N PRO A 43 19.34 -19.59 -4.89
CA PRO A 43 20.50 -19.01 -5.54
C PRO A 43 21.07 -17.81 -4.78
N ASP A 44 22.40 -17.73 -4.63
CA ASP A 44 23.06 -16.66 -3.87
C ASP A 44 22.75 -15.26 -4.40
N ASP A 45 22.67 -15.08 -5.72
CA ASP A 45 22.32 -13.79 -6.34
C ASP A 45 20.90 -13.35 -5.92
N MET A 46 19.94 -14.26 -5.96
CA MET A 46 18.56 -13.98 -5.53
C MET A 46 18.50 -13.66 -4.04
N ARG A 47 19.24 -14.41 -3.20
CA ARG A 47 19.33 -14.15 -1.75
C ARG A 47 19.87 -12.74 -1.48
N GLY A 48 20.99 -12.37 -2.11
CA GLY A 48 21.59 -11.06 -1.96
C GLY A 48 20.64 -9.93 -2.38
N LYS A 49 19.96 -10.09 -3.51
CA LYS A 49 18.94 -9.14 -3.97
C LYS A 49 17.74 -9.04 -3.02
N LEU A 50 17.28 -10.17 -2.48
CA LEU A 50 16.14 -10.21 -1.54
C LEU A 50 16.46 -9.44 -0.26
N PHE A 51 17.59 -9.70 0.39
CA PHE A 51 17.99 -8.98 1.60
C PHE A 51 18.23 -7.49 1.34
N ARG A 52 18.81 -7.15 0.19
CA ARG A 52 18.92 -5.74 -0.22
C ARG A 52 17.54 -5.10 -0.38
N LEU A 53 16.63 -5.74 -1.12
CA LEU A 53 15.30 -5.21 -1.38
C LEU A 53 14.52 -4.96 -0.08
N ILE A 54 14.42 -5.95 0.80
CA ILE A 54 13.68 -5.81 2.08
C ILE A 54 14.34 -4.82 3.04
N GLY A 55 15.61 -4.46 2.81
CA GLY A 55 16.32 -3.42 3.54
C GLY A 55 16.09 -2.00 3.02
N LEU A 56 15.52 -1.83 1.81
CA LEU A 56 15.38 -0.50 1.19
C LEU A 56 14.31 0.35 1.89
N ARG A 57 14.68 1.59 2.21
CA ARG A 57 13.85 2.58 2.89
C ARG A 57 14.06 3.98 2.30
N GLY A 58 13.02 4.83 2.35
CA GLY A 58 13.12 6.26 2.05
C GLY A 58 13.03 6.60 0.57
N GLU A 59 13.49 7.80 0.22
CA GLU A 59 13.25 8.43 -1.09
C GLU A 59 13.87 7.68 -2.28
N ASN A 60 15.09 7.14 -2.11
CA ASN A 60 15.78 6.43 -3.19
C ASN A 60 15.37 4.97 -3.32
N ALA A 61 14.55 4.44 -2.40
CA ALA A 61 14.24 3.01 -2.32
C ALA A 61 13.62 2.46 -3.62
N ILE A 62 12.82 3.25 -4.32
CA ILE A 62 12.21 2.82 -5.59
C ILE A 62 13.24 2.72 -6.73
N HIS A 63 14.20 3.63 -6.77
CA HIS A 63 15.27 3.59 -7.76
C HIS A 63 16.16 2.37 -7.56
N GLU A 64 16.59 2.13 -6.32
CA GLU A 64 17.38 0.97 -5.96
C GLU A 64 16.63 -0.36 -6.16
N ALA A 65 15.32 -0.39 -5.85
CA ALA A 65 14.49 -1.56 -6.14
C ALA A 65 14.43 -1.87 -7.64
N ARG A 66 14.32 -0.84 -8.50
CA ARG A 66 14.36 -0.99 -9.96
C ARG A 66 15.69 -1.58 -10.45
N GLU A 67 16.82 -1.20 -9.85
CA GLU A 67 18.12 -1.80 -10.18
C GLU A 67 18.18 -3.29 -9.84
N LEU A 68 17.46 -3.73 -8.79
CA LEU A 68 17.45 -5.13 -8.34
C LEU A 68 16.53 -6.02 -9.18
N VAL A 69 15.36 -5.51 -9.57
CA VAL A 69 14.31 -6.32 -10.24
C VAL A 69 14.09 -5.94 -11.71
N GLY A 70 14.72 -4.85 -12.19
CA GLY A 70 14.54 -4.34 -13.55
C GLY A 70 13.25 -3.51 -13.73
N ASP A 71 12.96 -3.20 -15.00
CA ASP A 71 11.77 -2.46 -15.41
C ASP A 71 10.54 -3.38 -15.46
N ILE A 72 9.83 -3.49 -14.34
CA ILE A 72 8.59 -4.26 -14.23
C ILE A 72 7.41 -3.34 -13.99
N ASP A 73 6.20 -3.78 -14.38
CA ASP A 73 4.95 -3.02 -14.23
C ASP A 73 4.71 -2.57 -12.78
N SER A 74 5.05 -3.43 -11.79
CA SER A 74 4.88 -3.11 -10.38
C SER A 74 5.71 -1.90 -9.94
N ILE A 75 6.90 -1.67 -10.50
CA ILE A 75 7.73 -0.48 -10.25
C ILE A 75 7.01 0.76 -10.81
N THR A 76 6.57 0.69 -12.07
CA THR A 76 5.89 1.81 -12.75
C THR A 76 4.60 2.20 -12.05
N GLN A 77 3.77 1.21 -11.70
CA GLN A 77 2.51 1.44 -10.99
C GLN A 77 2.74 1.98 -9.57
N PHE A 78 3.76 1.48 -8.87
CA PHE A 78 4.05 1.96 -7.53
C PHE A 78 4.57 3.40 -7.55
N LYS A 79 5.43 3.74 -8.53
CA LYS A 79 5.88 5.12 -8.72
C LYS A 79 4.70 6.07 -9.01
N ALA A 80 3.80 5.70 -9.92
CA ALA A 80 2.63 6.52 -10.22
C ALA A 80 1.73 6.74 -9.00
N LEU A 81 1.61 5.74 -8.12
CA LEU A 81 0.91 5.88 -6.84
C LEU A 81 1.61 6.89 -5.92
N LEU A 82 2.94 6.82 -5.79
CA LEU A 82 3.69 7.76 -4.95
C LEU A 82 3.56 9.20 -5.49
N ASP A 83 3.63 9.38 -6.80
CA ASP A 83 3.40 10.70 -7.44
C ASP A 83 2.01 11.28 -7.08
N LEU A 84 0.99 10.43 -6.90
CA LEU A 84 -0.33 10.86 -6.42
C LEU A 84 -0.33 11.21 -4.92
N LEU A 85 0.38 10.45 -4.08
CA LEU A 85 0.51 10.76 -2.65
C LEU A 85 1.20 12.11 -2.45
N ASP A 86 2.20 12.43 -3.28
CA ASP A 86 2.86 13.75 -3.28
C ASP A 86 1.87 14.88 -3.62
N VAL A 87 0.96 14.66 -4.58
CA VAL A 87 -0.10 15.64 -4.90
C VAL A 87 -1.08 15.83 -3.72
N TYR A 88 -1.33 14.76 -2.95
CA TYR A 88 -2.11 14.86 -1.70
C TYR A 88 -1.36 15.59 -0.59
N GLY A 89 -0.07 15.83 -0.74
CA GLY A 89 0.77 16.45 0.29
C GLY A 89 0.95 15.57 1.53
N LEU A 90 0.90 14.25 1.36
CA LEU A 90 1.06 13.29 2.46
C LEU A 90 2.53 13.00 2.69
N GLU A 91 2.94 13.04 3.95
CA GLU A 91 4.24 12.53 4.35
C GLU A 91 4.19 11.00 4.42
N TYR A 92 5.11 10.35 3.73
CA TYR A 92 5.23 8.89 3.74
C TYR A 92 6.69 8.45 3.62
N GLN A 93 6.94 7.22 4.00
CA GLN A 93 8.23 6.57 3.79
C GLN A 93 8.02 5.28 2.97
N VAL A 94 8.77 5.14 1.88
CA VAL A 94 8.84 3.85 1.18
C VAL A 94 9.58 2.86 2.06
N ASP A 95 9.01 1.67 2.24
CA ASP A 95 9.60 0.57 2.99
C ASP A 95 9.28 -0.76 2.29
N PHE A 96 10.28 -1.39 1.68
CA PHE A 96 10.12 -2.69 1.03
C PHE A 96 10.17 -3.89 2.00
N GLY A 97 10.47 -3.67 3.27
CA GLY A 97 10.38 -4.69 4.33
C GLY A 97 8.96 -4.88 4.88
N ILE A 98 7.96 -4.15 4.36
CA ILE A 98 6.56 -4.39 4.68
C ILE A 98 6.02 -5.47 3.73
N ALA A 99 5.78 -6.65 4.24
CA ALA A 99 5.29 -7.80 3.47
C ALA A 99 4.06 -8.43 4.14
N ARG A 100 3.10 -7.68 4.57
CA ARG A 100 1.90 -8.13 5.31
C ARG A 100 1.59 -9.62 5.16
N GLY A 101 1.52 -10.34 6.29
CA GLY A 101 1.45 -11.81 6.40
C GLY A 101 0.16 -12.47 5.89
N LEU A 102 -0.67 -11.73 5.18
CA LEU A 102 -1.89 -12.24 4.57
C LEU A 102 -1.65 -12.48 3.09
N ASP A 103 -1.71 -13.71 2.66
CA ASP A 103 -1.36 -14.18 1.30
C ASP A 103 -2.24 -13.56 0.18
N TYR A 104 -3.33 -12.87 0.54
CA TYR A 104 -4.25 -12.26 -0.42
C TYR A 104 -3.83 -10.89 -0.97
N TYR A 105 -2.85 -10.21 -0.35
CA TYR A 105 -2.34 -8.95 -0.91
C TYR A 105 -1.55 -9.20 -2.19
N THR A 106 -1.77 -8.37 -3.20
CA THR A 106 -1.21 -8.57 -4.55
C THR A 106 -0.25 -7.48 -5.02
N GLY A 107 -0.41 -6.28 -4.52
CA GLY A 107 0.33 -5.11 -4.98
C GLY A 107 0.80 -4.23 -3.83
N MET A 108 0.41 -2.95 -3.86
CA MET A 108 0.74 -1.98 -2.82
C MET A 108 0.21 -2.42 -1.46
N VAL A 109 1.03 -2.22 -0.43
CA VAL A 109 0.68 -2.37 0.98
C VAL A 109 1.15 -1.15 1.77
N PHE A 110 0.43 -0.79 2.82
CA PHE A 110 0.79 0.32 3.68
C PHE A 110 0.47 0.05 5.14
N GLU A 111 1.13 0.77 6.01
CA GLU A 111 0.90 0.81 7.45
C GLU A 111 0.94 2.26 7.91
N ILE A 112 0.09 2.61 8.86
CA ILE A 112 0.08 3.93 9.50
C ILE A 112 0.43 3.72 10.97
N TYR A 113 1.40 4.50 11.42
CA TYR A 113 1.88 4.48 12.78
C TYR A 113 1.52 5.82 13.45
N CYS A 114 1.25 5.77 14.75
CA CYS A 114 1.01 6.96 15.55
C CYS A 114 1.87 6.93 16.81
N GLU A 115 2.44 8.05 17.15
CA GLU A 115 3.18 8.21 18.40
C GLU A 115 2.21 8.17 19.60
N GLY A 116 2.72 7.83 20.78
CA GLY A 116 1.94 7.77 22.01
C GLY A 116 1.38 6.41 22.40
N LEU A 117 1.42 5.42 21.50
CA LEU A 117 0.89 4.05 21.71
C LEU A 117 1.97 3.02 22.09
N GLY A 118 3.18 3.46 22.43
CA GLY A 118 4.29 2.58 22.80
C GLY A 118 4.66 1.57 21.71
N ALA A 119 4.87 0.30 22.08
CA ALA A 119 5.28 -0.75 21.12
C ALA A 119 4.20 -1.15 20.11
N GLN A 120 2.94 -0.80 20.35
CA GLN A 120 1.80 -1.13 19.48
C GLN A 120 1.30 0.10 18.71
N ASN A 121 2.21 0.89 18.18
CA ASN A 121 1.93 2.16 17.54
C ASN A 121 1.34 2.08 16.12
N GLN A 122 1.21 0.89 15.53
CA GLN A 122 0.51 0.71 14.25
C GLN A 122 -1.00 0.84 14.46
N VAL A 123 -1.61 1.86 13.87
CA VAL A 123 -3.04 2.17 14.02
C VAL A 123 -3.89 1.77 12.80
N CYS A 124 -3.26 1.60 11.64
CA CYS A 124 -3.96 1.19 10.42
C CYS A 124 -3.03 0.39 9.51
N GLY A 125 -3.61 -0.44 8.70
CA GLY A 125 -2.88 -1.12 7.64
C GLY A 125 -3.81 -1.64 6.56
N GLY A 126 -3.30 -1.68 5.34
CA GLY A 126 -4.07 -2.08 4.18
C GLY A 126 -3.24 -2.31 2.93
N GLY A 127 -3.92 -2.37 1.79
CA GLY A 127 -3.28 -2.55 0.50
C GLY A 127 -4.21 -3.02 -0.59
N SER A 128 -3.62 -3.46 -1.70
CA SER A 128 -4.33 -3.99 -2.86
C SER A 128 -4.42 -5.51 -2.81
N TYR A 129 -5.59 -6.06 -3.18
CA TYR A 129 -5.85 -7.50 -3.14
C TYR A 129 -6.90 -7.94 -4.18
N ARG A 130 -7.12 -9.26 -4.30
CA ARG A 130 -8.07 -9.89 -5.23
C ARG A 130 -8.85 -11.00 -4.52
N LEU A 131 -9.53 -10.64 -3.43
CA LEU A 131 -10.24 -11.60 -2.58
C LEU A 131 -11.43 -12.27 -3.27
N ALA A 132 -12.14 -11.57 -4.18
CA ALA A 132 -13.31 -12.13 -4.84
C ALA A 132 -12.99 -13.45 -5.57
N ALA A 133 -11.86 -13.53 -6.26
CA ALA A 133 -11.41 -14.74 -6.94
C ALA A 133 -11.18 -15.93 -5.99
N LEU A 134 -10.68 -15.68 -4.77
CA LEU A 134 -10.46 -16.73 -3.76
C LEU A 134 -11.75 -17.36 -3.25
N PHE A 135 -12.88 -16.64 -3.35
CA PHE A 135 -14.22 -17.12 -2.98
C PHE A 135 -15.06 -17.56 -4.20
N GLY A 136 -14.44 -17.78 -5.36
CA GLY A 136 -15.12 -18.24 -6.57
C GLY A 136 -15.87 -17.15 -7.34
N GLY A 137 -15.66 -15.89 -7.02
CA GLY A 137 -16.16 -14.74 -7.78
C GLY A 137 -15.24 -14.35 -8.94
N GLU A 138 -15.61 -13.30 -9.66
CA GLU A 138 -14.78 -12.72 -10.72
C GLU A 138 -13.47 -12.16 -10.14
N ASP A 139 -12.39 -12.22 -10.93
CA ASP A 139 -11.08 -11.65 -10.53
C ASP A 139 -11.11 -10.13 -10.55
N THR A 140 -11.62 -9.56 -9.44
CA THR A 140 -11.83 -8.12 -9.28
C THR A 140 -10.73 -7.50 -8.43
N PRO A 141 -9.97 -6.52 -8.97
CA PRO A 141 -9.03 -5.73 -8.17
C PRO A 141 -9.76 -4.97 -7.08
N SER A 142 -9.21 -5.04 -5.88
CA SER A 142 -9.78 -4.37 -4.71
C SER A 142 -8.68 -3.71 -3.90
N THR A 143 -9.03 -2.68 -3.16
CA THR A 143 -8.18 -2.07 -2.14
C THR A 143 -8.97 -1.85 -0.87
N GLY A 144 -8.31 -1.94 0.26
CA GLY A 144 -8.95 -1.73 1.54
C GLY A 144 -7.94 -1.63 2.68
N TYR A 145 -8.46 -1.29 3.84
CA TYR A 145 -7.68 -1.13 5.05
C TYR A 145 -8.49 -1.50 6.28
N ALA A 146 -7.79 -1.76 7.38
CA ALA A 146 -8.38 -1.93 8.70
C ALA A 146 -7.74 -0.95 9.68
N ILE A 147 -8.59 -0.33 10.50
CA ILE A 147 -8.20 0.62 11.54
C ILE A 147 -8.31 -0.09 12.89
N GLY A 148 -7.29 0.04 13.72
CA GLY A 148 -7.34 -0.37 15.13
C GLY A 148 -8.16 0.64 15.95
N PHE A 149 -9.48 0.43 16.01
CA PHE A 149 -10.40 1.37 16.65
C PHE A 149 -10.00 1.72 18.08
N ASP A 150 -9.72 0.72 18.92
CA ASP A 150 -9.34 0.93 20.32
C ASP A 150 -8.06 1.77 20.42
N ARG A 151 -7.06 1.50 19.56
CA ARG A 151 -5.81 2.27 19.52
C ARG A 151 -6.04 3.73 19.12
N ILE A 152 -6.92 3.98 18.15
CA ILE A 152 -7.27 5.35 17.76
C ILE A 152 -8.00 6.05 18.91
N MET A 153 -8.91 5.36 19.60
CA MET A 153 -9.65 5.94 20.72
C MET A 153 -8.77 6.33 21.92
N GLU A 154 -7.64 5.66 22.12
CA GLU A 154 -6.67 6.01 23.18
C GLU A 154 -6.00 7.38 22.96
N ILE A 155 -5.90 7.83 21.70
CA ILE A 155 -5.17 9.06 21.32
C ILE A 155 -6.07 10.12 20.70
N CYS A 156 -7.36 9.83 20.47
CA CYS A 156 -8.26 10.70 19.75
C CYS A 156 -8.99 11.68 20.69
N GLU A 157 -8.82 12.98 20.44
CA GLU A 157 -9.55 14.06 21.09
C GLU A 157 -10.71 14.59 20.23
N ALA A 158 -11.24 13.79 19.30
CA ALA A 158 -12.22 14.21 18.32
C ALA A 158 -13.55 14.64 18.94
N LYS A 159 -14.08 15.77 18.45
CA LYS A 159 -15.44 16.24 18.75
C LYS A 159 -16.35 15.98 17.54
N PRO A 160 -17.65 15.64 17.74
CA PRO A 160 -18.59 15.47 16.64
C PRO A 160 -18.71 16.75 15.80
N VAL A 161 -18.58 16.65 14.49
CA VAL A 161 -18.74 17.76 13.55
C VAL A 161 -20.04 17.58 12.77
N PRO A 162 -20.88 18.65 12.58
CA PRO A 162 -22.11 18.57 11.77
C PRO A 162 -21.81 18.22 10.31
N ALA A 163 -22.58 17.28 9.76
CA ALA A 163 -22.32 16.68 8.46
C ALA A 163 -22.85 17.53 7.28
N LYS A 164 -22.18 18.64 6.95
CA LYS A 164 -22.29 19.20 5.59
C LYS A 164 -21.16 18.59 4.75
N ARG A 165 -21.47 18.18 3.51
CA ARG A 165 -20.55 17.50 2.61
C ARG A 165 -20.40 18.24 1.30
N ILE A 166 -19.19 18.27 0.74
CA ILE A 166 -18.90 18.74 -0.62
C ILE A 166 -18.36 17.56 -1.42
N VAL A 167 -18.78 17.46 -2.68
CA VAL A 167 -18.21 16.51 -3.62
C VAL A 167 -17.44 17.29 -4.69
N VAL A 168 -16.14 17.04 -4.79
CA VAL A 168 -15.31 17.58 -5.86
C VAL A 168 -15.32 16.59 -7.01
N VAL A 169 -15.77 17.06 -8.18
CA VAL A 169 -15.77 16.27 -9.42
C VAL A 169 -14.71 16.81 -10.38
N SER A 170 -14.12 15.93 -11.19
CA SER A 170 -13.06 16.33 -12.12
C SER A 170 -13.12 15.55 -13.43
N PHE A 171 -12.54 16.13 -14.48
CA PHE A 171 -12.13 15.37 -15.65
C PHE A 171 -10.80 14.67 -15.38
N GLU A 172 -10.43 13.73 -16.22
CA GLU A 172 -9.21 12.94 -16.07
C GLU A 172 -7.94 13.82 -16.10
N ASP A 173 -7.91 14.80 -17.01
CA ASP A 173 -6.82 15.75 -17.19
C ASP A 173 -6.69 16.79 -16.05
N THR A 174 -7.75 17.00 -15.26
CA THR A 174 -7.77 17.95 -14.14
C THR A 174 -7.78 17.27 -12.76
N ARG A 175 -7.46 15.98 -12.72
CA ARG A 175 -7.50 15.19 -11.47
C ARG A 175 -6.53 15.70 -10.40
N LYS A 176 -5.35 16.14 -10.80
CA LYS A 176 -4.34 16.65 -9.86
C LYS A 176 -4.81 17.95 -9.18
N GLU A 177 -5.38 18.85 -9.94
CA GLU A 177 -5.97 20.10 -9.45
C GLU A 177 -7.15 19.82 -8.50
N ALA A 178 -7.99 18.85 -8.85
CA ALA A 178 -9.11 18.44 -8.01
C ALA A 178 -8.64 17.87 -6.66
N ILE A 179 -7.55 17.11 -6.62
CA ILE A 179 -6.93 16.64 -5.38
C ILE A 179 -6.51 17.81 -4.50
N VAL A 180 -5.81 18.81 -5.06
CA VAL A 180 -5.37 20.00 -4.32
C VAL A 180 -6.56 20.77 -3.76
N ILE A 181 -7.61 20.96 -4.58
CA ILE A 181 -8.85 21.65 -4.14
C ILE A 181 -9.54 20.85 -3.02
N ALA A 182 -9.69 19.53 -3.20
CA ALA A 182 -10.33 18.69 -2.20
C ALA A 182 -9.56 18.70 -0.85
N ASN A 183 -8.22 18.70 -0.89
CA ASN A 183 -7.41 18.79 0.32
C ASN A 183 -7.62 20.10 1.07
N LYS A 184 -7.62 21.23 0.36
CA LYS A 184 -7.90 22.54 0.98
C LYS A 184 -9.30 22.60 1.59
N LEU A 185 -10.29 22.03 0.93
CA LEU A 185 -11.67 22.01 1.44
C LEU A 185 -11.81 21.12 2.68
N ARG A 186 -11.07 20.01 2.76
CA ARG A 186 -11.06 19.07 3.89
C ARG A 186 -10.61 19.70 5.21
N GLU A 187 -9.84 20.78 5.17
CA GLU A 187 -9.45 21.53 6.36
C GLU A 187 -10.67 22.18 7.06
N HIS A 188 -11.78 22.35 6.35
CA HIS A 188 -12.94 23.10 6.82
C HIS A 188 -14.26 22.36 6.75
N ILE A 189 -14.38 21.39 5.84
CA ILE A 189 -15.64 20.69 5.58
C ILE A 189 -15.39 19.27 5.05
N ASP A 190 -16.29 18.36 5.39
CA ASP A 190 -16.27 16.98 4.87
C ASP A 190 -16.33 17.00 3.34
N THR A 191 -15.25 16.52 2.68
CA THR A 191 -15.08 16.66 1.24
C THR A 191 -14.74 15.33 0.58
N TYR A 192 -15.58 14.94 -0.36
CA TYR A 192 -15.41 13.75 -1.19
C TYR A 192 -14.75 14.09 -2.52
N LEU A 193 -13.90 13.19 -2.99
CA LEU A 193 -13.30 13.22 -4.31
C LEU A 193 -13.40 11.82 -4.93
N ASP A 194 -13.79 11.74 -6.21
CA ASP A 194 -13.79 10.46 -6.90
C ASP A 194 -12.36 9.94 -7.12
N VAL A 195 -12.06 8.79 -6.52
CA VAL A 195 -10.77 8.09 -6.69
C VAL A 195 -10.84 6.91 -7.66
N MET A 196 -12.06 6.56 -8.12
CA MET A 196 -12.30 5.41 -8.99
C MET A 196 -12.09 5.71 -10.47
N GLY A 197 -11.82 6.97 -10.84
CA GLY A 197 -11.68 7.38 -12.24
C GLY A 197 -13.00 7.29 -13.02
N ARG A 198 -14.15 7.50 -12.36
CA ARG A 198 -15.45 7.51 -13.02
C ARG A 198 -15.53 8.66 -14.03
N LYS A 199 -16.32 8.46 -15.09
CA LYS A 199 -16.62 9.56 -16.03
C LYS A 199 -17.34 10.70 -15.29
N PHE A 200 -17.14 11.93 -15.75
CA PHE A 200 -17.70 13.13 -15.11
C PHE A 200 -19.21 13.02 -14.81
N LYS A 201 -19.98 12.48 -15.75
CA LYS A 201 -21.43 12.24 -15.57
C LYS A 201 -21.73 11.32 -14.38
N ASP A 202 -20.93 10.28 -14.20
CA ASP A 202 -21.13 9.28 -13.15
C ASP A 202 -20.71 9.84 -11.79
N GLN A 203 -19.71 10.72 -11.75
CA GLN A 203 -19.32 11.46 -10.55
C GLN A 203 -20.45 12.39 -10.09
N ILE A 204 -21.10 13.12 -11.02
CA ILE A 204 -22.28 13.96 -10.73
C ILE A 204 -23.46 13.11 -10.23
N ALA A 205 -23.72 11.96 -10.86
CA ALA A 205 -24.78 11.07 -10.41
C ALA A 205 -24.53 10.59 -8.98
N TYR A 206 -23.31 10.22 -8.65
CA TYR A 206 -22.91 9.83 -7.29
C TYR A 206 -23.03 10.96 -6.28
N ALA A 207 -22.73 12.20 -6.67
CA ALA A 207 -22.84 13.37 -5.80
C ALA A 207 -24.30 13.68 -5.39
N ASN A 208 -25.28 13.21 -6.17
CA ASN A 208 -26.69 13.42 -5.93
C ASN A 208 -27.37 12.28 -5.13
N THR A 209 -26.60 11.25 -4.73
CA THR A 209 -27.10 10.16 -3.86
C THR A 209 -26.77 10.43 -2.41
#